data_6135188655e8f62fb543eeed14e587ad
#
_entry.id   6135188655e8f62fb543eeed14e587ad
#
_cell.length_a   1.000
_cell.length_b   1.000
_cell.length_c   1.000
_cell.angle_alpha   90.00
_cell.angle_beta   90.00
_cell.angle_gamma   90.00
#
_symmetry.space_group_name_H-M   'P 1'
#
loop_
_entity.id
_entity.type
_entity.pdbx_description
1 polymer ?
#
loop_
_entity_poly.entity_id
_entity_poly.type
_entity_poly.pdbx_seq_one_letter_code
_entity_poly.pdbx_strand_id
1 'polypeptide(L)'
;MPLLSIEFAVFFIVFLPLYWAFARLPQVQNVLLLVAGLGWLYRIDPIFAALILVYSSVVYLISVLMFSENENIRKFWLGCGISAALTVLCFFKYFDFFRPIIQQYTGQSAVIDILLPLGLSYYTFQSLAYLVYCYREPKGDRFEWHELLLHLSFFPTITSGPIIRAAAFKSIDGEQAGALVQIRTKQTRQLIYPALAIGLIVLGIAKKWWLAGVLAEGWVSPVFENPAQFDGWGVLSAIYGYTFPLFFHFSGLSGLGLLF
;
A
#
# COMPACT_ATOMS: atom_id res chain seq x y z
N MET A 1 8.54 0.38 -12.74
CA MET A 1 7.80 0.11 -11.48
C MET A 1 7.69 -1.39 -11.29
N PRO A 2 8.14 -1.96 -10.16
CA PRO A 2 8.35 -3.41 -10.02
C PRO A 2 7.09 -4.29 -10.08
N LEU A 3 5.90 -3.76 -9.79
CA LEU A 3 4.63 -4.52 -9.84
C LEU A 3 4.05 -4.72 -11.25
N LEU A 4 4.75 -4.29 -12.30
CA LEU A 4 4.33 -4.49 -13.70
C LEU A 4 5.44 -5.12 -14.52
N SER A 5 6.45 -5.68 -13.85
CA SER A 5 7.46 -6.50 -14.53
C SER A 5 6.84 -7.82 -14.98
N ILE A 6 7.40 -8.39 -16.03
CA ILE A 6 7.07 -9.75 -16.46
C ILE A 6 7.26 -10.74 -15.31
N GLU A 7 8.25 -10.50 -14.45
CA GLU A 7 8.53 -11.29 -13.26
C GLU A 7 7.34 -11.29 -12.28
N PHE A 8 6.71 -10.13 -12.06
CA PHE A 8 5.51 -10.05 -11.21
C PHE A 8 4.32 -10.77 -11.83
N ALA A 9 4.13 -10.64 -13.15
CA ALA A 9 3.06 -11.35 -13.85
C ALA A 9 3.23 -12.87 -13.74
N VAL A 10 4.45 -13.38 -13.94
CA VAL A 10 4.76 -14.80 -13.78
C VAL A 10 4.54 -15.25 -12.32
N PHE A 11 5.04 -14.48 -11.36
CA PHE A 11 4.80 -14.75 -9.95
C PHE A 11 3.30 -14.82 -9.64
N PHE A 12 2.52 -13.87 -10.13
CA PHE A 12 1.07 -13.80 -9.86
C PHE A 12 0.31 -14.98 -10.50
N ILE A 13 0.66 -15.37 -11.73
CA ILE A 13 0.07 -16.52 -12.45
C ILE A 13 0.33 -17.83 -11.69
N VAL A 14 1.50 -17.99 -11.07
CA VAL A 14 1.84 -19.19 -10.29
C VAL A 14 1.21 -19.12 -8.89
N PHE A 15 1.26 -17.93 -8.25
CA PHE A 15 0.77 -17.74 -6.90
C PHE A 15 -0.76 -17.90 -6.79
N LEU A 16 -1.51 -17.37 -7.74
CA LEU A 16 -2.97 -17.37 -7.67
C LEU A 16 -3.58 -18.79 -7.63
N PRO A 17 -3.22 -19.74 -8.51
CA PRO A 17 -3.69 -21.11 -8.39
C PRO A 17 -3.26 -21.80 -7.08
N LEU A 18 -2.01 -21.56 -6.64
CA LEU A 18 -1.50 -22.08 -5.38
C LEU A 18 -2.33 -21.56 -4.19
N TYR A 19 -2.62 -20.27 -4.15
CA TYR A 19 -3.46 -19.65 -3.13
C TYR A 19 -4.86 -20.28 -3.09
N TRP A 20 -5.52 -20.44 -4.24
CA TRP A 20 -6.86 -21.03 -4.33
C TRP A 20 -6.89 -22.54 -4.11
N ALA A 21 -5.79 -23.26 -4.33
CA ALA A 21 -5.69 -24.69 -3.97
C ALA A 21 -5.89 -24.90 -2.45
N PHE A 22 -5.53 -23.90 -1.62
CA PHE A 22 -5.73 -23.94 -0.18
C PHE A 22 -6.99 -23.20 0.30
N ALA A 23 -8.00 -23.01 -0.54
CA ALA A 23 -9.24 -22.29 -0.20
C ALA A 23 -9.96 -22.85 1.03
N ARG A 24 -9.83 -24.15 1.32
CA ARG A 24 -10.40 -24.81 2.49
C ARG A 24 -9.64 -24.53 3.80
N LEU A 25 -8.46 -23.95 3.73
CA LEU A 25 -7.55 -23.67 4.84
C LEU A 25 -7.17 -22.20 4.89
N PRO A 26 -8.06 -21.29 5.35
CA PRO A 26 -7.82 -19.84 5.33
C PRO A 26 -6.56 -19.39 6.05
N GLN A 27 -6.17 -20.12 7.12
CA GLN A 27 -4.93 -19.83 7.84
C GLN A 27 -3.67 -20.08 6.96
N VAL A 28 -3.68 -21.17 6.17
CA VAL A 28 -2.60 -21.46 5.21
C VAL A 28 -2.56 -20.38 4.14
N GLN A 29 -3.71 -19.93 3.66
CA GLN A 29 -3.78 -18.82 2.70
C GLN A 29 -3.20 -17.52 3.28
N ASN A 30 -3.48 -17.20 4.56
CA ASN A 30 -2.90 -16.03 5.23
C ASN A 30 -1.36 -16.13 5.32
N VAL A 31 -0.83 -17.31 5.66
CA VAL A 31 0.63 -17.54 5.69
C VAL A 31 1.22 -17.41 4.29
N LEU A 32 0.57 -17.96 3.26
CA LEU A 32 1.00 -17.82 1.87
C LEU A 32 1.04 -16.35 1.44
N LEU A 33 0.01 -15.56 1.77
CA LEU A 33 -0.01 -14.12 1.49
C LEU A 33 1.09 -13.36 2.21
N LEU A 34 1.33 -13.70 3.48
CA LEU A 34 2.40 -13.07 4.27
C LEU A 34 3.79 -13.39 3.69
N VAL A 35 4.05 -14.67 3.40
CA VAL A 35 5.33 -15.11 2.82
C VAL A 35 5.52 -14.52 1.43
N ALA A 36 4.46 -14.49 0.61
CA ALA A 36 4.51 -13.87 -0.70
C ALA A 36 4.80 -12.36 -0.64
N GLY A 37 4.13 -11.64 0.26
CA GLY A 37 4.33 -10.20 0.46
C GLY A 37 5.76 -9.87 0.92
N LEU A 38 6.22 -10.52 1.97
CA LEU A 38 7.59 -10.33 2.47
C LEU A 38 8.65 -10.82 1.48
N GLY A 39 8.42 -11.96 0.84
CA GLY A 39 9.31 -12.50 -0.19
C GLY A 39 9.46 -11.59 -1.41
N TRP A 40 8.35 -10.96 -1.83
CA TRP A 40 8.37 -9.98 -2.91
C TRP A 40 9.15 -8.72 -2.52
N LEU A 41 8.93 -8.19 -1.32
CA LEU A 41 9.70 -7.04 -0.81
C LEU A 41 11.19 -7.37 -0.69
N TYR A 42 11.51 -8.55 -0.13
CA TYR A 42 12.89 -9.03 0.00
C TYR A 42 13.59 -9.20 -1.35
N ARG A 43 12.87 -9.64 -2.37
CA ARG A 43 13.40 -9.81 -3.74
C ARG A 43 13.75 -8.47 -4.39
N ILE A 44 13.00 -7.40 -4.05
CA ILE A 44 13.27 -6.05 -4.53
C ILE A 44 14.46 -5.45 -3.78
N ASP A 45 14.38 -5.42 -2.47
CA ASP A 45 15.45 -5.00 -1.57
C ASP A 45 15.22 -5.63 -0.18
N PRO A 46 16.19 -6.37 0.38
CA PRO A 46 16.11 -6.94 1.73
C PRO A 46 15.80 -5.90 2.81
N ILE A 47 16.25 -4.65 2.63
CA ILE A 47 16.00 -3.54 3.56
C ILE A 47 14.51 -3.22 3.63
N PHE A 48 13.76 -3.34 2.53
CA PHE A 48 12.32 -3.08 2.53
C PHE A 48 11.55 -4.09 3.37
N ALA A 49 11.94 -5.38 3.28
CA ALA A 49 11.35 -6.43 4.12
C ALA A 49 11.70 -6.22 5.61
N ALA A 50 12.94 -5.88 5.92
CA ALA A 50 13.36 -5.59 7.29
C ALA A 50 12.64 -4.35 7.85
N LEU A 51 12.49 -3.30 7.05
CA LEU A 51 11.84 -2.06 7.46
C LEU A 51 10.36 -2.28 7.78
N ILE A 52 9.62 -3.02 6.96
CA ILE A 52 8.20 -3.28 7.24
C ILE A 52 8.01 -4.17 8.46
N LEU A 53 8.94 -5.11 8.74
CA LEU A 53 8.95 -5.91 9.96
C LEU A 53 9.12 -5.04 11.20
N VAL A 54 10.12 -4.15 11.20
CA VAL A 54 10.38 -3.22 12.31
C VAL A 54 9.22 -2.25 12.46
N TYR A 55 8.75 -1.66 11.36
CA TYR A 55 7.62 -0.72 11.36
C TYR A 55 6.35 -1.35 11.92
N SER A 56 5.99 -2.55 11.47
CA SER A 56 4.81 -3.28 11.96
C SER A 56 4.94 -3.62 13.45
N SER A 57 6.15 -3.96 13.92
CA SER A 57 6.42 -4.24 15.34
C SER A 57 6.22 -3.00 16.21
N VAL A 58 6.68 -1.84 15.76
CA VAL A 58 6.46 -0.56 16.46
C VAL A 58 4.98 -0.22 16.52
N VAL A 59 4.27 -0.30 15.39
CA VAL A 59 2.82 -0.03 15.35
C VAL A 59 2.04 -0.99 16.24
N TYR A 60 2.42 -2.27 16.24
CA TYR A 60 1.82 -3.28 17.12
C TYR A 60 2.05 -2.95 18.59
N LEU A 61 3.30 -2.64 18.98
CA LEU A 61 3.62 -2.26 20.36
C LEU A 61 2.79 -1.05 20.82
N ILE A 62 2.71 -0.01 19.99
CA ILE A 62 1.89 1.16 20.28
C ILE A 62 0.40 0.77 20.45
N SER A 63 -0.12 -0.09 19.58
CA SER A 63 -1.51 -0.55 19.68
C SER A 63 -1.78 -1.33 20.98
N VAL A 64 -0.80 -2.10 21.48
CA VAL A 64 -0.88 -2.79 22.76
C VAL A 64 -0.83 -1.79 23.92
N LEU A 65 0.06 -0.80 23.87
CA LEU A 65 0.18 0.24 24.91
C LEU A 65 -1.06 1.14 24.98
N MET A 66 -1.82 1.23 23.91
CA MET A 66 -3.14 1.89 23.88
C MET A 66 -4.26 1.05 24.53
N PHE A 67 -3.98 -0.19 24.99
CA PHE A 67 -4.95 -1.01 25.70
C PHE A 67 -5.09 -0.51 27.13
N SER A 68 -5.79 0.59 27.31
CA SER A 68 -6.03 1.23 28.61
C SER A 68 -7.43 1.82 28.64
N GLU A 69 -8.09 1.75 29.80
CA GLU A 69 -9.36 2.44 30.01
C GLU A 69 -9.17 3.95 30.14
N ASN A 70 -7.96 4.39 30.51
CA ASN A 70 -7.64 5.82 30.65
C ASN A 70 -7.47 6.47 29.25
N GLU A 71 -8.37 7.38 28.95
CA GLU A 71 -8.39 8.11 27.68
C GLU A 71 -7.10 8.92 27.43
N ASN A 72 -6.53 9.52 28.47
CA ASN A 72 -5.31 10.32 28.35
C ASN A 72 -4.11 9.46 27.92
N ILE A 73 -4.02 8.23 28.44
CA ILE A 73 -2.96 7.28 28.06
C ILE A 73 -3.15 6.90 26.58
N ARG A 74 -4.38 6.59 26.17
CA ARG A 74 -4.67 6.26 24.75
C ARG A 74 -4.34 7.41 23.83
N LYS A 75 -4.71 8.64 24.22
CA LYS A 75 -4.45 9.85 23.43
C LYS A 75 -2.95 10.14 23.32
N PHE A 76 -2.20 9.93 24.39
CA PHE A 76 -0.75 10.08 24.38
C PHE A 76 -0.10 9.09 23.40
N TRP A 77 -0.43 7.79 23.49
CA TRP A 77 0.13 6.77 22.61
C TRP A 77 -0.32 6.93 21.14
N LEU A 78 -1.55 7.39 20.90
CA LEU A 78 -2.00 7.77 19.57
C LEU A 78 -1.11 8.89 19.00
N GLY A 79 -0.86 9.93 19.77
CA GLY A 79 0.04 11.03 19.37
C GLY A 79 1.45 10.53 19.05
N CYS A 80 2.02 9.67 19.90
CA CYS A 80 3.32 9.04 19.66
C CYS A 80 3.31 8.21 18.37
N GLY A 81 2.26 7.41 18.14
CA GLY A 81 2.14 6.57 16.96
C GLY A 81 2.01 7.37 15.67
N ILE A 82 1.17 8.41 15.66
CA ILE A 82 1.03 9.32 14.52
C ILE A 82 2.37 10.02 14.24
N SER A 83 3.02 10.56 15.27
CA SER A 83 4.31 11.25 15.12
C SER A 83 5.40 10.32 14.58
N ALA A 84 5.51 9.12 15.14
CA ALA A 84 6.48 8.12 14.67
C ALA A 84 6.23 7.74 13.20
N ALA A 85 4.99 7.44 12.82
CA ALA A 85 4.61 7.06 11.46
C ALA A 85 4.90 8.19 10.46
N LEU A 86 4.54 9.43 10.80
CA LEU A 86 4.80 10.59 9.95
C LEU A 86 6.29 10.92 9.87
N THR A 87 7.04 10.78 10.96
CA THR A 87 8.50 11.00 10.96
C THR A 87 9.19 10.02 10.01
N VAL A 88 8.84 8.73 10.06
CA VAL A 88 9.40 7.72 9.12
C VAL A 88 9.03 8.08 7.68
N LEU A 89 7.76 8.42 7.42
CA LEU A 89 7.32 8.83 6.08
C LEU A 89 8.07 10.06 5.58
N CYS A 90 8.17 11.12 6.40
CA CYS A 90 8.84 12.36 6.03
C CYS A 90 10.33 12.13 5.81
N PHE A 91 10.97 11.34 6.67
CA PHE A 91 12.39 11.03 6.55
C PHE A 91 12.70 10.39 5.20
N PHE A 92 12.04 9.28 4.84
CA PHE A 92 12.33 8.59 3.59
C PHE A 92 11.86 9.37 2.35
N LYS A 93 10.71 10.06 2.42
CA LYS A 93 10.13 10.75 1.27
C LYS A 93 10.85 12.04 0.92
N TYR A 94 11.32 12.78 1.92
CA TYR A 94 11.92 14.09 1.72
C TYR A 94 13.43 14.12 1.95
N PHE A 95 14.06 12.97 2.21
CA PHE A 95 15.51 12.89 2.41
C PHE A 95 16.30 13.49 1.24
N ASP A 96 15.92 13.13 0.02
CA ASP A 96 16.58 13.63 -1.19
C ASP A 96 16.46 15.14 -1.36
N PHE A 97 15.38 15.74 -0.88
CA PHE A 97 15.23 17.21 -0.87
C PHE A 97 16.24 17.88 0.06
N PHE A 98 16.55 17.28 1.20
CA PHE A 98 17.51 17.81 2.17
C PHE A 98 18.96 17.40 1.88
N ARG A 99 19.20 16.45 0.99
CA ARG A 99 20.52 15.92 0.65
C ARG A 99 21.53 17.03 0.27
N PRO A 100 21.23 18.00 -0.63
CA PRO A 100 22.19 19.06 -0.98
C PRO A 100 22.59 19.91 0.24
N ILE A 101 21.64 20.19 1.12
CA ILE A 101 21.88 20.96 2.35
C ILE A 101 22.82 20.18 3.29
N ILE A 102 22.55 18.89 3.48
CA ILE A 102 23.37 18.02 4.33
C ILE A 102 24.80 17.92 3.77
N GLN A 103 24.95 17.76 2.47
CA GLN A 103 26.26 17.73 1.80
C GLN A 103 27.05 19.03 2.00
N GLN A 104 26.37 20.17 1.92
CA GLN A 104 27.02 21.48 2.11
C GLN A 104 27.55 21.66 3.54
N TYR A 105 26.83 21.15 4.57
CA TYR A 105 27.24 21.28 5.96
C TYR A 105 28.25 20.22 6.42
N THR A 106 28.19 19.00 5.88
CA THR A 106 29.06 17.90 6.32
C THR A 106 30.34 17.79 5.51
N GLY A 107 30.44 18.44 4.36
CA GLY A 107 31.56 18.34 3.45
C GLY A 107 31.79 16.96 2.84
N GLN A 108 30.89 16.02 3.09
CA GLN A 108 30.99 14.65 2.58
C GLN A 108 30.19 14.50 1.29
N SER A 109 30.88 14.13 0.21
CA SER A 109 30.27 13.84 -1.09
C SER A 109 29.52 12.48 -1.14
N ALA A 110 29.78 11.59 -0.17
CA ALA A 110 29.14 10.29 -0.07
C ALA A 110 27.96 10.34 0.90
N VAL A 111 26.84 10.90 0.47
CA VAL A 111 25.57 10.71 1.20
C VAL A 111 24.96 9.39 0.75
N ILE A 112 24.62 8.54 1.72
CA ILE A 112 23.98 7.24 1.51
C ILE A 112 22.74 7.44 0.61
N ASP A 113 22.65 6.69 -0.48
CA ASP A 113 21.44 6.63 -1.29
C ASP A 113 20.34 5.90 -0.52
N ILE A 114 19.46 6.68 0.11
CA ILE A 114 18.32 6.15 0.82
C ILE A 114 17.20 5.94 -0.20
N LEU A 115 17.03 4.68 -0.58
CA LEU A 115 15.95 4.31 -1.48
C LEU A 115 14.60 4.45 -0.75
N LEU A 116 13.62 5.11 -1.40
CA LEU A 116 12.26 5.21 -0.85
C LEU A 116 11.63 3.80 -0.78
N PRO A 117 11.29 3.30 0.43
CA PRO A 117 10.73 1.96 0.57
C PRO A 117 9.40 1.82 -0.19
N LEU A 118 9.27 0.70 -0.89
CA LEU A 118 8.08 0.41 -1.66
C LEU A 118 6.84 0.37 -0.75
N GLY A 119 5.82 1.14 -1.09
CA GLY A 119 4.56 1.17 -0.34
C GLY A 119 4.57 1.96 0.96
N LEU A 120 5.67 2.63 1.32
CA LEU A 120 5.80 3.37 2.58
C LEU A 120 4.58 4.26 2.87
N SER A 121 4.13 5.03 1.91
CA SER A 121 2.96 5.91 2.10
C SER A 121 1.70 5.10 2.40
N TYR A 122 1.47 3.99 1.69
CA TYR A 122 0.27 3.18 1.84
C TYR A 122 0.21 2.48 3.20
N TYR A 123 1.25 1.77 3.60
CA TYR A 123 1.24 1.11 4.90
C TYR A 123 1.31 2.12 6.06
N THR A 124 1.85 3.33 5.84
CA THR A 124 1.76 4.41 6.83
C THR A 124 0.31 4.84 7.02
N PHE A 125 -0.44 5.11 5.96
CA PHE A 125 -1.85 5.49 6.10
C PHE A 125 -2.72 4.34 6.64
N GLN A 126 -2.43 3.09 6.27
CA GLN A 126 -3.11 1.92 6.85
C GLN A 126 -2.86 1.80 8.36
N SER A 127 -1.61 2.01 8.80
CA SER A 127 -1.25 1.98 10.22
C SER A 127 -1.90 3.12 10.99
N LEU A 128 -1.94 4.34 10.43
CA LEU A 128 -2.64 5.48 11.03
C LEU A 128 -4.13 5.19 11.18
N ALA A 129 -4.77 4.65 10.16
CA ALA A 129 -6.19 4.25 10.22
C ALA A 129 -6.43 3.19 11.31
N TYR A 130 -5.52 2.22 11.46
CA TYR A 130 -5.57 1.21 12.51
C TYR A 130 -5.38 1.80 13.91
N LEU A 131 -4.40 2.68 14.12
CA LEU A 131 -4.18 3.33 15.42
C LEU A 131 -5.36 4.21 15.83
N VAL A 132 -5.96 4.95 14.88
CA VAL A 132 -7.18 5.72 15.13
C VAL A 132 -8.35 4.80 15.50
N TYR A 133 -8.48 3.65 14.86
CA TYR A 133 -9.46 2.64 15.22
C TYR A 133 -9.23 2.14 16.66
N CYS A 134 -7.99 1.76 17.04
CA CYS A 134 -7.66 1.34 18.40
C CYS A 134 -7.95 2.40 19.47
N TYR A 135 -7.83 3.68 19.13
CA TYR A 135 -8.18 4.79 20.01
C TYR A 135 -9.69 4.91 20.22
N ARG A 136 -10.46 4.84 19.12
CA ARG A 136 -11.93 5.01 19.15
C ARG A 136 -12.64 3.84 19.78
N GLU A 137 -12.13 2.63 19.56
CA GLU A 137 -12.72 1.36 20.02
C GLU A 137 -11.77 0.67 21.02
N PRO A 138 -11.70 1.16 22.27
CA PRO A 138 -10.74 0.62 23.26
C PRO A 138 -11.01 -0.86 23.61
N LYS A 139 -12.24 -1.32 23.47
CA LYS A 139 -12.67 -2.70 23.68
C LYS A 139 -12.85 -3.48 22.36
N GLY A 140 -12.55 -2.84 21.23
CA GLY A 140 -12.64 -3.46 19.91
C GLY A 140 -11.56 -4.51 19.66
N ASP A 141 -11.81 -5.38 18.71
CA ASP A 141 -10.84 -6.38 18.27
C ASP A 141 -9.58 -5.70 17.72
N ARG A 142 -8.42 -6.27 18.04
CA ARG A 142 -7.12 -5.78 17.60
C ARG A 142 -6.37 -6.85 16.84
N PHE A 143 -5.56 -6.42 15.89
CA PHE A 143 -4.67 -7.35 15.21
C PHE A 143 -3.67 -7.97 16.20
N GLU A 144 -3.40 -9.27 16.04
CA GLU A 144 -2.17 -9.86 16.52
C GLU A 144 -0.99 -9.40 15.66
N TRP A 145 0.24 -9.59 16.14
CA TRP A 145 1.42 -9.08 15.42
C TRP A 145 1.52 -9.60 13.98
N HIS A 146 1.30 -10.88 13.78
CA HIS A 146 1.37 -11.50 12.45
C HIS A 146 0.20 -11.08 11.53
N GLU A 147 -0.97 -10.80 12.10
CA GLU A 147 -2.15 -10.28 11.36
C GLU A 147 -1.90 -8.84 10.90
N LEU A 148 -1.32 -8.01 11.80
CA LEU A 148 -0.94 -6.63 11.45
C LEU A 148 0.15 -6.62 10.38
N LEU A 149 1.15 -7.48 10.51
CA LEU A 149 2.20 -7.61 9.51
C LEU A 149 1.63 -8.02 8.15
N LEU A 150 0.71 -9.01 8.12
CA LEU A 150 0.00 -9.40 6.90
C LEU A 150 -0.79 -8.22 6.31
N HIS A 151 -1.51 -7.47 7.15
CA HIS A 151 -2.30 -6.32 6.72
C HIS A 151 -1.44 -5.23 6.08
N LEU A 152 -0.30 -4.89 6.67
CA LEU A 152 0.58 -3.83 6.19
C LEU A 152 1.48 -4.27 5.01
N SER A 153 1.83 -5.56 4.93
CA SER A 153 2.67 -6.13 3.86
C SER A 153 1.88 -6.73 2.71
N PHE A 154 0.56 -6.54 2.68
CA PHE A 154 -0.31 -7.15 1.68
C PHE A 154 0.06 -6.70 0.27
N PHE A 155 0.80 -7.56 -0.45
CA PHE A 155 1.45 -7.21 -1.71
C PHE A 155 0.51 -6.73 -2.83
N PRO A 156 -0.76 -7.16 -2.93
CA PRO A 156 -1.64 -6.67 -3.99
C PRO A 156 -1.98 -5.18 -3.84
N THR A 157 -1.96 -4.64 -2.63
CA THR A 157 -2.34 -3.25 -2.36
C THR A 157 -1.20 -2.37 -1.86
N ILE A 158 -0.02 -2.94 -1.55
CA ILE A 158 1.08 -2.23 -0.89
C ILE A 158 1.58 -1.00 -1.67
N THR A 159 1.48 -1.00 -2.99
CA THR A 159 2.01 0.11 -3.81
C THR A 159 0.98 1.16 -4.17
N SER A 160 -0.29 0.79 -4.34
CA SER A 160 -1.31 1.71 -4.87
C SER A 160 -2.73 1.14 -4.83
N GLY A 161 -2.99 0.21 -3.92
CA GLY A 161 -4.33 -0.35 -3.74
C GLY A 161 -5.23 0.50 -2.84
N PRO A 162 -6.48 0.09 -2.62
CA PRO A 162 -7.36 0.72 -1.65
C PRO A 162 -6.80 0.58 -0.24
N ILE A 163 -6.93 1.62 0.58
CA ILE A 163 -6.59 1.57 2.00
C ILE A 163 -7.67 0.77 2.71
N ILE A 164 -7.37 -0.49 3.04
CA ILE A 164 -8.31 -1.39 3.70
C ILE A 164 -8.40 -1.02 5.17
N ARG A 165 -9.62 -0.88 5.69
CA ARG A 165 -9.85 -0.61 7.12
C ARG A 165 -9.72 -1.89 7.94
N ALA A 166 -9.21 -1.77 9.18
CA ALA A 166 -9.07 -2.89 10.08
C ALA A 166 -10.44 -3.48 10.50
N ALA A 167 -11.38 -2.63 10.92
CA ALA A 167 -12.73 -3.03 11.32
C ALA A 167 -13.73 -2.96 10.17
N ALA A 168 -14.85 -3.68 10.35
CA ALA A 168 -16.02 -3.54 9.48
C ALA A 168 -16.56 -2.10 9.52
N PHE A 169 -17.10 -1.64 8.41
CA PHE A 169 -17.69 -0.31 8.31
C PHE A 169 -18.94 -0.31 7.44
N LYS A 170 -19.87 0.59 7.76
CA LYS A 170 -21.06 0.82 6.93
C LYS A 170 -20.67 1.63 5.70
N SER A 171 -20.91 1.06 4.52
CA SER A 171 -20.86 1.75 3.23
C SER A 171 -22.28 2.05 2.74
N ILE A 172 -22.39 2.84 1.67
CA ILE A 172 -23.69 3.12 1.00
C ILE A 172 -24.33 1.79 0.52
N ASP A 173 -23.50 0.83 0.10
CA ASP A 173 -23.94 -0.47 -0.43
C ASP A 173 -24.12 -1.55 0.65
N GLY A 174 -24.02 -1.20 1.95
CA GLY A 174 -24.16 -2.11 3.07
C GLY A 174 -22.94 -2.19 3.98
N GLU A 175 -22.92 -3.21 4.85
CA GLU A 175 -21.82 -3.45 5.78
C GLU A 175 -20.68 -4.17 5.07
N GLN A 176 -19.50 -3.55 5.02
CA GLN A 176 -18.29 -4.15 4.44
C GLN A 176 -17.41 -4.70 5.55
N ALA A 177 -16.97 -5.94 5.39
CA ALA A 177 -16.06 -6.58 6.32
C ALA A 177 -14.68 -5.92 6.28
N GLY A 178 -14.15 -5.57 7.46
CA GLY A 178 -12.79 -5.09 7.60
C GLY A 178 -11.76 -6.21 7.48
N ALA A 179 -10.48 -5.84 7.41
CA ALA A 179 -9.37 -6.79 7.28
C ALA A 179 -9.31 -7.79 8.44
N LEU A 180 -9.63 -7.38 9.68
CA LEU A 180 -9.69 -8.28 10.85
C LEU A 180 -10.63 -9.46 10.63
N VAL A 181 -11.84 -9.21 10.13
CA VAL A 181 -12.85 -10.25 9.87
C VAL A 181 -12.37 -11.17 8.75
N GLN A 182 -11.79 -10.62 7.69
CA GLN A 182 -11.31 -11.39 6.54
C GLN A 182 -10.09 -12.27 6.90
N ILE A 183 -9.15 -11.77 7.69
CA ILE A 183 -7.96 -12.50 8.13
C ILE A 183 -8.35 -13.63 9.09
N ARG A 184 -9.28 -13.39 10.01
CA ARG A 184 -9.72 -14.35 11.06
C ARG A 184 -10.80 -15.31 10.61
N THR A 185 -11.30 -15.18 9.38
CA THR A 185 -12.34 -16.11 8.90
C THR A 185 -11.84 -17.55 8.95
N LYS A 186 -12.68 -18.43 9.46
CA LYS A 186 -12.48 -19.90 9.48
C LYS A 186 -13.26 -20.59 8.37
N GLN A 187 -14.13 -19.86 7.67
CA GLN A 187 -14.91 -20.39 6.57
C GLN A 187 -14.08 -20.55 5.32
N THR A 188 -14.37 -21.56 4.52
CA THR A 188 -13.76 -21.74 3.19
C THR A 188 -13.95 -20.49 2.36
N ARG A 189 -12.86 -19.94 1.87
CA ARG A 189 -12.93 -18.80 0.96
C ARG A 189 -13.46 -19.24 -0.39
N GLN A 190 -14.40 -18.50 -0.92
CA GLN A 190 -15.06 -18.81 -2.20
C GLN A 190 -14.98 -17.58 -3.11
N LEU A 191 -14.66 -17.83 -4.36
CA LEU A 191 -14.73 -16.80 -5.40
C LEU A 191 -16.18 -16.69 -5.87
N ILE A 192 -16.93 -15.74 -5.30
CA ILE A 192 -18.39 -15.61 -5.52
C ILE A 192 -18.67 -15.23 -6.99
N TYR A 193 -17.86 -14.36 -7.57
CA TYR A 193 -18.03 -13.85 -8.94
C TYR A 193 -16.75 -13.97 -9.77
N PRO A 194 -16.36 -15.18 -10.23
CA PRO A 194 -15.08 -15.37 -10.95
C PRO A 194 -15.01 -14.58 -12.27
N ALA A 195 -16.11 -14.48 -13.00
CA ALA A 195 -16.16 -13.70 -14.23
C ALA A 195 -15.94 -12.19 -13.98
N LEU A 196 -16.54 -11.65 -12.90
CA LEU A 196 -16.33 -10.27 -12.50
C LEU A 196 -14.87 -10.02 -12.09
N ALA A 197 -14.29 -10.95 -11.34
CA ALA A 197 -12.89 -10.87 -10.92
C ALA A 197 -11.93 -10.81 -12.12
N ILE A 198 -12.11 -11.70 -13.10
CA ILE A 198 -11.33 -11.70 -14.36
C ILE A 198 -11.58 -10.39 -15.11
N GLY A 199 -12.83 -9.94 -15.22
CA GLY A 199 -13.17 -8.68 -15.87
C GLY A 199 -12.47 -7.48 -15.23
N LEU A 200 -12.40 -7.41 -13.89
CA LEU A 200 -11.70 -6.36 -13.16
C LEU A 200 -10.19 -6.40 -13.38
N ILE A 201 -9.58 -7.60 -13.46
CA ILE A 201 -8.15 -7.73 -13.79
C ILE A 201 -7.88 -7.18 -15.19
N VAL A 202 -8.63 -7.64 -16.20
CA VAL A 202 -8.46 -7.21 -17.59
C VAL A 202 -8.66 -5.70 -17.71
N LEU A 203 -9.70 -5.18 -17.09
CA LEU A 203 -9.99 -3.73 -17.08
C LEU A 203 -8.89 -2.95 -16.33
N GLY A 204 -8.35 -3.48 -15.23
CA GLY A 204 -7.25 -2.88 -14.49
C GLY A 204 -5.97 -2.79 -15.32
N ILE A 205 -5.62 -3.86 -16.03
CA ILE A 205 -4.48 -3.91 -16.95
C ILE A 205 -4.69 -2.93 -18.11
N ALA A 206 -5.89 -2.93 -18.72
CA ALA A 206 -6.21 -2.03 -19.82
C ALA A 206 -6.12 -0.55 -19.40
N LYS A 207 -6.67 -0.19 -18.25
CA LYS A 207 -6.57 1.18 -17.71
C LYS A 207 -5.13 1.60 -17.47
N LYS A 208 -4.33 0.72 -16.88
CA LYS A 208 -2.98 1.06 -16.44
C LYS A 208 -1.96 1.06 -17.58
N TRP A 209 -1.98 0.06 -18.44
CA TRP A 209 -1.00 -0.03 -19.52
C TRP A 209 -1.42 0.72 -20.78
N TRP A 210 -2.65 0.52 -21.20
CA TRP A 210 -3.08 1.12 -22.44
C TRP A 210 -3.53 2.58 -22.25
N LEU A 211 -4.56 2.82 -21.44
CA LEU A 211 -5.10 4.19 -21.31
C LEU A 211 -4.11 5.15 -20.66
N ALA A 212 -3.52 4.76 -19.53
CA ALA A 212 -2.57 5.65 -18.84
C ALA A 212 -1.28 5.83 -19.64
N GLY A 213 -0.76 4.76 -20.28
CA GLY A 213 0.44 4.83 -21.12
C GLY A 213 0.25 5.70 -22.34
N VAL A 214 -0.80 5.48 -23.12
CA VAL A 214 -1.09 6.29 -24.33
C VAL A 214 -1.26 7.77 -24.00
N LEU A 215 -1.98 8.09 -22.90
CA LEU A 215 -2.16 9.49 -22.51
C LEU A 215 -0.88 10.13 -21.96
N ALA A 216 -0.09 9.38 -21.19
CA ALA A 216 1.17 9.87 -20.66
C ALA A 216 2.18 10.11 -21.78
N GLU A 217 2.46 9.09 -22.60
CA GLU A 217 3.50 9.16 -23.63
C GLU A 217 3.10 9.99 -24.84
N GLY A 218 1.82 9.94 -25.25
CA GLY A 218 1.33 10.62 -26.45
C GLY A 218 0.97 12.08 -26.23
N TRP A 219 0.74 12.51 -25.01
CA TRP A 219 0.24 13.86 -24.74
C TRP A 219 1.01 14.58 -23.62
N VAL A 220 1.16 13.96 -22.46
CA VAL A 220 1.64 14.66 -21.25
C VAL A 220 3.14 14.76 -21.20
N SER A 221 3.85 13.64 -21.39
CA SER A 221 5.33 13.58 -21.25
C SER A 221 6.07 14.49 -22.22
N PRO A 222 5.70 14.59 -23.53
CA PRO A 222 6.40 15.47 -24.45
C PRO A 222 6.36 16.94 -24.03
N VAL A 223 5.22 17.37 -23.45
CA VAL A 223 5.05 18.75 -22.99
C VAL A 223 5.88 19.02 -21.73
N PHE A 224 5.92 18.06 -20.78
CA PHE A 224 6.69 18.22 -19.55
C PHE A 224 8.22 18.12 -19.78
N GLU A 225 8.66 17.33 -20.76
CA GLU A 225 10.07 17.21 -21.11
C GLU A 225 10.61 18.48 -21.80
N ASN A 226 9.80 19.11 -22.66
CA ASN A 226 10.20 20.29 -23.43
C ASN A 226 9.09 21.35 -23.46
N PRO A 227 8.75 21.98 -22.32
CA PRO A 227 7.63 22.92 -22.23
C PRO A 227 7.81 24.17 -23.11
N ALA A 228 9.05 24.54 -23.43
CA ALA A 228 9.34 25.70 -24.28
C ALA A 228 8.95 25.51 -25.76
N GLN A 229 8.68 24.29 -26.21
CA GLN A 229 8.25 23.98 -27.57
C GLN A 229 6.73 24.09 -27.77
N PHE A 230 5.98 24.27 -26.69
CA PHE A 230 4.52 24.30 -26.70
C PHE A 230 4.01 25.70 -26.31
N ASP A 231 2.86 26.04 -26.84
CA ASP A 231 2.16 27.27 -26.45
C ASP A 231 1.54 27.15 -25.03
N GLY A 232 1.10 28.28 -24.47
CA GLY A 232 0.53 28.29 -23.12
C GLY A 232 -0.71 27.38 -22.97
N TRP A 233 -1.50 27.21 -24.03
CA TRP A 233 -2.64 26.30 -24.04
C TRP A 233 -2.21 24.84 -24.06
N GLY A 234 -1.16 24.50 -24.79
CA GLY A 234 -0.55 23.17 -24.79
C GLY A 234 -0.05 22.78 -23.42
N VAL A 235 0.69 23.66 -22.74
CA VAL A 235 1.18 23.43 -21.38
C VAL A 235 0.01 23.28 -20.39
N LEU A 236 -0.99 24.18 -20.44
CA LEU A 236 -2.16 24.10 -19.58
C LEU A 236 -2.93 22.79 -19.79
N SER A 237 -3.14 22.38 -21.05
CA SER A 237 -3.83 21.13 -21.37
C SER A 237 -3.08 19.90 -20.85
N ALA A 238 -1.74 19.89 -20.89
CA ALA A 238 -0.93 18.80 -20.35
C ALA A 238 -1.00 18.72 -18.83
N ILE A 239 -1.05 19.87 -18.13
CA ILE A 239 -1.22 19.92 -16.66
C ILE A 239 -2.55 19.27 -16.27
N TYR A 240 -3.67 19.65 -16.90
CA TYR A 240 -4.95 18.98 -16.66
C TYR A 240 -4.95 17.55 -17.16
N GLY A 241 -4.33 17.29 -18.31
CA GLY A 241 -4.18 15.97 -18.92
C GLY A 241 -3.47 14.97 -18.01
N TYR A 242 -2.53 15.39 -17.19
CA TYR A 242 -1.80 14.56 -16.24
C TYR A 242 -2.71 13.87 -15.20
N THR A 243 -3.86 14.47 -14.90
CA THR A 243 -4.81 13.86 -13.95
C THR A 243 -5.38 12.53 -14.44
N PHE A 244 -5.53 12.34 -15.76
CA PHE A 244 -6.09 11.12 -16.34
C PHE A 244 -5.15 9.91 -16.20
N PRO A 245 -3.87 9.95 -16.61
CA PRO A 245 -2.91 8.87 -16.33
C PRO A 245 -2.84 8.54 -14.85
N LEU A 246 -2.80 9.55 -13.98
CA LEU A 246 -2.77 9.36 -12.53
C LEU A 246 -4.00 8.59 -12.03
N PHE A 247 -5.19 9.00 -12.48
CA PHE A 247 -6.45 8.32 -12.15
C PHE A 247 -6.49 6.89 -12.67
N PHE A 248 -6.09 6.65 -13.92
CA PHE A 248 -6.11 5.30 -14.50
C PHE A 248 -5.07 4.38 -13.85
N HIS A 249 -3.92 4.90 -13.45
CA HIS A 249 -2.94 4.14 -12.66
C HIS A 249 -3.52 3.69 -11.32
N PHE A 250 -4.18 4.60 -10.59
CA PHE A 250 -4.78 4.29 -9.30
C PHE A 250 -5.99 3.33 -9.44
N SER A 251 -6.92 3.66 -10.34
CA SER A 251 -8.14 2.86 -10.58
C SER A 251 -7.83 1.45 -11.09
N GLY A 252 -6.79 1.30 -11.92
CA GLY A 252 -6.37 -0.01 -12.43
C GLY A 252 -5.86 -0.93 -11.32
N LEU A 253 -5.05 -0.41 -10.40
CA LEU A 253 -4.50 -1.21 -9.28
C LEU A 253 -5.54 -1.51 -8.21
N SER A 254 -6.49 -0.59 -7.97
CA SER A 254 -7.58 -0.85 -7.04
C SER A 254 -8.44 -2.05 -7.47
N GLY A 255 -8.65 -2.24 -8.78
CA GLY A 255 -9.36 -3.40 -9.30
C GLY A 255 -8.65 -4.73 -9.02
N LEU A 256 -7.32 -4.75 -9.00
CA LEU A 256 -6.54 -5.94 -8.65
C LEU A 256 -6.62 -6.29 -7.15
N GLY A 257 -6.72 -5.28 -6.27
CA GLY A 257 -6.81 -5.49 -4.83
C GLY A 257 -8.14 -6.10 -4.35
N LEU A 258 -9.19 -6.03 -5.17
CA LEU A 258 -10.51 -6.60 -4.84
C LEU A 258 -10.63 -8.12 -5.05
N LEU A 259 -9.55 -8.78 -5.50
CA LEU A 259 -9.54 -10.22 -5.79
C LEU A 259 -9.28 -11.12 -4.58
N PHE A 260 -8.85 -10.55 -3.50
CA PHE A 260 -8.45 -11.23 -2.26
C PHE A 260 -9.35 -10.82 -1.10
#